data_fe667c7245a3099c9006bc3bc9a4c5ac
#
_entry.id   fe667c7245a3099c9006bc3bc9a4c5ac
#
_cell.length_a   1.000
_cell.length_b   1.000
_cell.length_c   1.000
_cell.angle_alpha   90.00
_cell.angle_beta   90.00
_cell.angle_gamma   90.00
#
_symmetry.space_group_name_H-M   'P 1'
#
loop_
_entity.id
_entity.type
_entity.pdbx_description
1 polymer ?
#
loop_
_entity_poly.entity_id
_entity_poly.type
_entity_poly.pdbx_seq_one_letter_code
_entity_poly.pdbx_strand_id
1 'polypeptide(L)'
;MQNAKLQNYLHLHFLVFIAGFTAILGELISIGSIALVWYRMAIAGILMFLYIKIIKLKIKVDKRTMMKFFAAGVIIALHWITFFEAIKQSNISITLAMFSTGAFFASFIEPLIYKRHIIWYEILFGIIVIIGVFLITQSEIKYLNGIILGISSALFSTLFAVINGQFIQKHSATVISFYEFISGVAFLSLFILIFNGGFNTAFFILSNSDWLYLFILASICTAYAFIGSVKVMKYISP
;
A
#
# COMPACT_ATOMS: atom_id res chain seq x y z
N MET A 1 14.72 -27.18 4.69
CA MET A 1 14.57 -26.06 3.75
C MET A 1 13.23 -26.07 3.01
N GLN A 2 12.72 -27.20 2.53
CA GLN A 2 11.43 -27.28 1.79
C GLN A 2 10.21 -26.80 2.62
N ASN A 3 10.09 -27.19 3.89
CA ASN A 3 9.00 -26.77 4.78
C ASN A 3 8.97 -25.26 5.05
N ALA A 4 10.14 -24.61 5.16
CA ALA A 4 10.20 -23.16 5.37
C ALA A 4 9.74 -22.37 4.13
N LYS A 5 10.04 -22.89 2.93
CA LYS A 5 9.58 -22.28 1.67
C LYS A 5 8.06 -22.39 1.52
N LEU A 6 7.50 -23.57 1.79
CA LEU A 6 6.05 -23.78 1.77
C LEU A 6 5.32 -22.87 2.77
N GLN A 7 5.83 -22.75 4.00
CA GLN A 7 5.24 -21.85 5.00
C GLN A 7 5.21 -20.39 4.55
N ASN A 8 6.26 -19.90 3.89
CA ASN A 8 6.29 -18.52 3.37
C ASN A 8 5.29 -18.34 2.22
N TYR A 9 5.10 -19.32 1.34
CA TYR A 9 4.07 -19.25 0.29
C TYR A 9 2.65 -19.30 0.88
N LEU A 10 2.37 -20.17 1.83
CA LEU A 10 1.07 -20.22 2.52
C LEU A 10 0.78 -18.90 3.24
N HIS A 11 1.79 -18.33 3.93
CA HIS A 11 1.65 -17.04 4.56
C HIS A 11 1.40 -15.92 3.54
N LEU A 12 2.09 -15.92 2.40
CA LEU A 12 1.83 -14.98 1.30
C LEU A 12 0.38 -15.08 0.80
N HIS A 13 -0.12 -16.28 0.55
CA HIS A 13 -1.52 -16.47 0.14
C HIS A 13 -2.52 -15.97 1.19
N PHE A 14 -2.24 -16.20 2.46
CA PHE A 14 -3.06 -15.67 3.55
C PHE A 14 -3.04 -14.13 3.60
N LEU A 15 -1.87 -13.51 3.40
CA LEU A 15 -1.73 -12.06 3.33
C LEU A 15 -2.49 -11.48 2.13
N VAL A 16 -2.43 -12.12 0.97
CA VAL A 16 -3.18 -11.72 -0.23
C VAL A 16 -4.69 -11.84 0.03
N PHE A 17 -5.14 -12.90 0.68
CA PHE A 17 -6.54 -13.06 1.09
C PHE A 17 -6.99 -11.91 2.00
N ILE A 18 -6.21 -11.57 3.03
CA ILE A 18 -6.49 -10.42 3.90
C ILE A 18 -6.51 -9.11 3.11
N ALA A 19 -5.55 -8.92 2.20
CA ALA A 19 -5.46 -7.72 1.38
C ALA A 19 -6.71 -7.52 0.51
N GLY A 20 -7.36 -8.60 0.07
CA GLY A 20 -8.63 -8.54 -0.68
C GLY A 20 -9.76 -7.81 0.06
N PHE A 21 -9.79 -7.87 1.40
CA PHE A 21 -10.78 -7.15 2.19
C PHE A 21 -10.54 -5.65 2.27
N THR A 22 -9.34 -5.18 1.91
CA THR A 22 -8.99 -3.75 1.96
C THR A 22 -9.93 -2.89 1.09
N ALA A 23 -10.25 -3.35 -0.11
CA ALA A 23 -11.15 -2.63 -1.01
C ALA A 23 -12.58 -2.58 -0.46
N ILE A 24 -13.07 -3.70 0.07
CA ILE A 24 -14.42 -3.80 0.64
C ILE A 24 -14.56 -2.89 1.87
N LEU A 25 -13.60 -2.94 2.79
CA LEU A 25 -13.60 -2.07 3.97
C LEU A 25 -13.48 -0.60 3.57
N GLY A 26 -12.68 -0.28 2.55
CA GLY A 26 -12.54 1.08 2.02
C GLY A 26 -13.83 1.63 1.42
N GLU A 27 -14.63 0.80 0.77
CA GLU A 27 -15.95 1.17 0.25
C GLU A 27 -16.98 1.39 1.36
N LEU A 28 -16.94 0.56 2.41
CA LEU A 28 -17.83 0.65 3.56
C LEU A 28 -17.56 1.86 4.46
N ILE A 29 -16.34 2.43 4.42
CA ILE A 29 -15.95 3.60 5.21
C ILE A 29 -16.46 4.87 4.51
N SER A 30 -17.29 5.64 5.21
CA SER A 30 -18.01 6.79 4.63
C SER A 30 -17.16 8.05 4.46
N ILE A 31 -16.03 8.18 5.19
CA ILE A 31 -15.17 9.36 5.16
C ILE A 31 -14.33 9.46 3.88
N GLY A 32 -13.84 10.66 3.56
CA GLY A 32 -13.00 10.89 2.38
C GLY A 32 -11.68 10.11 2.39
N SER A 33 -11.12 9.82 1.21
CA SER A 33 -9.94 8.97 1.03
C SER A 33 -8.71 9.47 1.80
N ILE A 34 -8.49 10.79 1.87
CA ILE A 34 -7.37 11.39 2.61
C ILE A 34 -7.50 11.13 4.11
N ALA A 35 -8.70 11.38 4.68
CA ALA A 35 -8.97 11.11 6.09
C ALA A 35 -8.86 9.61 6.41
N LEU A 36 -9.44 8.75 5.56
CA LEU A 36 -9.36 7.30 5.70
C LEU A 36 -7.89 6.84 5.78
N VAL A 37 -7.04 7.28 4.85
CA VAL A 37 -5.63 6.88 4.82
C VAL A 37 -4.87 7.45 6.02
N TRP A 38 -5.16 8.68 6.42
CA TRP A 38 -4.56 9.29 7.60
C TRP A 38 -4.87 8.46 8.85
N TYR A 39 -6.14 8.16 9.12
CA TYR A 39 -6.56 7.32 10.26
C TYR A 39 -5.96 5.92 10.19
N ARG A 40 -6.00 5.28 9.04
CA ARG A 40 -5.42 3.96 8.80
C ARG A 40 -3.94 3.92 9.18
N MET A 41 -3.15 4.89 8.70
CA MET A 41 -1.71 4.96 8.98
C MET A 41 -1.43 5.33 10.44
N ALA A 42 -2.20 6.25 11.01
CA ALA A 42 -2.04 6.67 12.40
C ALA A 42 -2.31 5.51 13.37
N ILE A 43 -3.44 4.82 13.21
CA ILE A 43 -3.81 3.66 14.05
C ILE A 43 -2.77 2.54 13.88
N ALA A 44 -2.42 2.18 12.64
CA ALA A 44 -1.42 1.15 12.39
C ALA A 44 -0.03 1.53 12.94
N GLY A 45 0.37 2.79 12.82
CA GLY A 45 1.62 3.32 13.40
C GLY A 45 1.64 3.22 14.93
N ILE A 46 0.53 3.54 15.59
CA ILE A 46 0.38 3.38 17.06
C ILE A 46 0.49 1.90 17.43
N LEU A 47 -0.22 1.01 16.75
CA LEU A 47 -0.15 -0.43 17.02
C LEU A 47 1.26 -0.98 16.83
N MET A 48 1.96 -0.55 15.78
CA MET A 48 3.36 -0.93 15.55
C MET A 48 4.28 -0.38 16.63
N PHE A 49 4.08 0.86 17.07
CA PHE A 49 4.86 1.44 18.17
C PHE A 49 4.70 0.63 19.45
N LEU A 50 3.45 0.29 19.81
CA LEU A 50 3.17 -0.57 20.97
C LEU A 50 3.85 -1.94 20.84
N TYR A 51 3.74 -2.56 19.69
CA TYR A 51 4.41 -3.83 19.40
C TYR A 51 5.92 -3.73 19.56
N ILE A 52 6.56 -2.70 18.99
CA ILE A 52 8.00 -2.42 19.12
C ILE A 52 8.41 -2.28 20.59
N LYS A 53 7.60 -1.60 21.40
CA LYS A 53 7.85 -1.43 22.84
C LYS A 53 7.77 -2.76 23.58
N ILE A 54 6.76 -3.59 23.30
CA ILE A 54 6.56 -4.89 23.93
C ILE A 54 7.75 -5.82 23.64
N ILE A 55 8.18 -5.90 22.39
CA ILE A 55 9.30 -6.80 21.99
C ILE A 55 10.69 -6.16 22.20
N LYS A 56 10.73 -4.93 22.70
CA LYS A 56 11.97 -4.16 22.95
C LYS A 56 12.87 -4.06 21.72
N LEU A 57 12.27 -3.89 20.52
CA LEU A 57 13.01 -3.81 19.27
C LEU A 57 13.74 -2.48 19.16
N LYS A 58 15.04 -2.53 18.78
CA LYS A 58 15.81 -1.32 18.48
C LYS A 58 15.37 -0.72 17.16
N ILE A 59 14.90 0.53 17.18
CA ILE A 59 14.41 1.25 15.99
C ILE A 59 15.44 2.23 15.42
N LYS A 60 16.59 2.41 16.07
CA LYS A 60 17.58 3.40 15.64
C LYS A 60 18.15 3.03 14.27
N VAL A 61 18.03 3.94 13.32
CA VAL A 61 18.63 3.87 11.99
C VAL A 61 19.43 5.15 11.72
N ASP A 62 20.35 5.12 10.75
CA ASP A 62 21.06 6.32 10.34
C ASP A 62 20.13 7.28 9.57
N LYS A 63 20.53 8.57 9.50
CA LYS A 63 19.72 9.64 8.89
C LYS A 63 19.40 9.36 7.40
N ARG A 64 20.35 8.78 6.66
CA ARG A 64 20.16 8.48 5.23
C ARG A 64 19.12 7.37 5.03
N THR A 65 19.16 6.33 5.84
CA THR A 65 18.17 5.24 5.85
C THR A 65 16.79 5.77 6.27
N MET A 66 16.74 6.61 7.30
CA MET A 66 15.49 7.24 7.74
C MET A 66 14.84 8.05 6.61
N MET A 67 15.61 8.87 5.88
CA MET A 67 15.08 9.63 4.73
C MET A 67 14.53 8.73 3.62
N LYS A 68 15.15 7.57 3.38
CA LYS A 68 14.64 6.59 2.39
C LYS A 68 13.31 5.99 2.85
N PHE A 69 13.18 5.65 4.13
CA PHE A 69 11.91 5.15 4.68
C PHE A 69 10.84 6.23 4.64
N PHE A 70 11.20 7.50 4.87
CA PHE A 70 10.29 8.62 4.72
C PHE A 70 9.78 8.77 3.28
N ALA A 71 10.64 8.66 2.28
CA ALA A 71 10.23 8.69 0.88
C ALA A 71 9.28 7.53 0.54
N ALA A 72 9.58 6.32 1.01
CA ALA A 72 8.69 5.16 0.82
C ALA A 72 7.34 5.34 1.53
N GLY A 73 7.33 5.96 2.72
CA GLY A 73 6.10 6.27 3.43
C GLY A 73 5.21 7.29 2.71
N VAL A 74 5.78 8.25 2.00
CA VAL A 74 5.03 9.13 1.11
C VAL A 74 4.45 8.35 -0.08
N ILE A 75 5.25 7.47 -0.69
CA ILE A 75 4.80 6.66 -1.84
C ILE A 75 3.63 5.77 -1.45
N ILE A 76 3.68 5.09 -0.29
CA ILE A 76 2.57 4.23 0.14
C ILE A 76 1.34 5.04 0.53
N ALA A 77 1.49 6.24 1.09
CA ALA A 77 0.37 7.13 1.36
C ALA A 77 -0.32 7.56 0.04
N LEU A 78 0.43 7.93 -0.98
CA LEU A 78 -0.08 8.26 -2.31
C LEU A 78 -0.77 7.06 -2.96
N HIS A 79 -0.18 5.85 -2.85
CA HIS A 79 -0.82 4.62 -3.30
C HIS A 79 -2.21 4.45 -2.69
N TRP A 80 -2.33 4.54 -1.36
CA TRP A 80 -3.61 4.31 -0.71
C TRP A 80 -4.64 5.41 -0.99
N ILE A 81 -4.21 6.68 -1.06
CA ILE A 81 -5.14 7.77 -1.44
C ILE A 81 -5.69 7.51 -2.83
N THR A 82 -4.82 7.26 -3.81
CA THR A 82 -5.25 7.01 -5.19
C THR A 82 -6.08 5.74 -5.32
N PHE A 83 -5.80 4.70 -4.52
CA PHE A 83 -6.58 3.47 -4.47
C PHE A 83 -8.01 3.69 -3.95
N PHE A 84 -8.15 4.30 -2.77
CA PHE A 84 -9.47 4.53 -2.19
C PHE A 84 -10.26 5.59 -2.95
N GLU A 85 -9.58 6.59 -3.49
CA GLU A 85 -10.23 7.59 -4.35
C GLU A 85 -10.69 6.96 -5.67
N ALA A 86 -9.93 6.03 -6.25
CA ALA A 86 -10.36 5.27 -7.41
C ALA A 86 -11.65 4.48 -7.15
N ILE A 87 -11.76 3.83 -5.98
CA ILE A 87 -12.97 3.11 -5.58
C ILE A 87 -14.16 4.08 -5.50
N LYS A 88 -13.98 5.24 -4.86
CA LYS A 88 -15.04 6.25 -4.69
C LYS A 88 -15.48 6.91 -6.00
N GLN A 89 -14.56 7.06 -6.97
CA GLN A 89 -14.85 7.63 -8.27
C GLN A 89 -15.24 6.61 -9.35
N SER A 90 -15.17 5.31 -9.03
CA SER A 90 -15.63 4.23 -9.92
C SER A 90 -16.38 3.16 -9.14
N ASN A 91 -15.72 2.05 -8.88
CA ASN A 91 -16.14 0.97 -8.01
C ASN A 91 -14.96 0.02 -7.74
N ILE A 92 -15.16 -0.95 -6.83
CA ILE A 92 -14.14 -1.93 -6.46
C ILE A 92 -13.63 -2.71 -7.67
N SER A 93 -14.53 -3.18 -8.55
CA SER A 93 -14.17 -4.04 -9.68
C SER A 93 -13.26 -3.33 -10.69
N ILE A 94 -13.62 -2.09 -11.06
CA ILE A 94 -12.81 -1.26 -11.98
C ILE A 94 -11.46 -0.95 -11.32
N THR A 95 -11.46 -0.51 -10.06
CA THR A 95 -10.22 -0.18 -9.35
C THR A 95 -9.26 -1.38 -9.30
N LEU A 96 -9.75 -2.57 -8.96
CA LEU A 96 -8.91 -3.78 -8.90
C LEU A 96 -8.44 -4.22 -10.29
N ALA A 97 -9.28 -4.07 -11.32
CA ALA A 97 -8.87 -4.32 -12.70
C ALA A 97 -7.74 -3.38 -13.13
N MET A 98 -7.86 -2.07 -12.84
CA MET A 98 -6.80 -1.10 -13.12
C MET A 98 -5.54 -1.38 -12.28
N PHE A 99 -5.71 -1.81 -11.04
CA PHE A 99 -4.60 -2.17 -10.16
C PHE A 99 -3.76 -3.34 -10.67
N SER A 100 -4.32 -4.22 -11.50
CA SER A 100 -3.59 -5.32 -12.16
C SER A 100 -2.46 -4.82 -13.08
N THR A 101 -2.47 -3.55 -13.53
CA THR A 101 -1.38 -2.93 -14.30
C THR A 101 -0.06 -2.89 -13.54
N GLY A 102 -0.08 -3.14 -12.23
CA GLY A 102 1.13 -3.29 -11.41
C GLY A 102 2.11 -4.32 -11.96
N ALA A 103 1.63 -5.42 -12.55
CA ALA A 103 2.48 -6.42 -13.19
C ALA A 103 3.27 -5.84 -14.38
N PHE A 104 2.64 -4.97 -15.19
CA PHE A 104 3.32 -4.25 -16.27
C PHE A 104 4.38 -3.29 -15.72
N PHE A 105 4.05 -2.50 -14.71
CA PHE A 105 5.03 -1.60 -14.08
C PHE A 105 6.19 -2.37 -13.46
N ALA A 106 5.95 -3.51 -12.82
CA ALA A 106 6.98 -4.35 -12.21
C ALA A 106 7.99 -4.84 -13.25
N SER A 107 7.55 -5.22 -14.45
CA SER A 107 8.42 -5.72 -15.52
C SER A 107 9.49 -4.72 -15.98
N PHE A 108 9.31 -3.42 -15.72
CA PHE A 108 10.28 -2.36 -16.02
C PHE A 108 10.96 -1.81 -14.76
N ILE A 109 10.22 -1.57 -13.69
CA ILE A 109 10.72 -0.93 -12.48
C ILE A 109 11.70 -1.85 -11.74
N GLU A 110 11.37 -3.13 -11.64
CA GLU A 110 12.21 -4.09 -10.93
C GLU A 110 13.58 -4.27 -11.59
N PRO A 111 13.70 -4.53 -12.91
CA PRO A 111 15.00 -4.56 -13.59
C PRO A 111 15.83 -3.29 -13.41
N LEU A 112 15.17 -2.12 -13.46
CA LEU A 112 15.85 -0.84 -13.30
C LEU A 112 16.44 -0.66 -11.89
N ILE A 113 15.68 -1.00 -10.86
CA ILE A 113 16.08 -0.81 -9.46
C ILE A 113 17.07 -1.89 -9.00
N TYR A 114 16.85 -3.15 -9.39
CA TYR A 114 17.74 -4.27 -9.04
C TYR A 114 18.88 -4.49 -10.02
N LYS A 115 18.96 -3.69 -11.11
CA LYS A 115 19.96 -3.82 -12.17
C LYS A 115 20.03 -5.24 -12.77
N ARG A 116 18.88 -5.91 -12.88
CA ARG A 116 18.75 -7.23 -13.52
C ARG A 116 18.41 -7.08 -15.00
N HIS A 117 18.63 -8.14 -15.75
CA HIS A 117 18.16 -8.18 -17.14
C HIS A 117 16.63 -8.16 -17.21
N ILE A 118 16.12 -7.47 -18.22
CA ILE A 118 14.70 -7.50 -18.58
C ILE A 118 14.34 -8.89 -19.06
N ILE A 119 13.23 -9.42 -18.57
CA ILE A 119 12.69 -10.72 -18.97
C ILE A 119 11.53 -10.48 -19.93
N TRP A 120 11.71 -10.85 -21.21
CA TRP A 120 10.79 -10.50 -22.28
C TRP A 120 9.35 -11.00 -22.07
N TYR A 121 9.16 -12.18 -21.47
CA TYR A 121 7.83 -12.71 -21.21
C TYR A 121 7.10 -11.95 -20.08
N GLU A 122 7.80 -11.31 -19.14
CA GLU A 122 7.18 -10.42 -18.16
C GLU A 122 6.56 -9.21 -18.85
N ILE A 123 7.26 -8.63 -19.84
CA ILE A 123 6.72 -7.54 -20.66
C ILE A 123 5.53 -8.01 -21.48
N LEU A 124 5.63 -9.18 -22.12
CA LEU A 124 4.54 -9.74 -22.93
C LEU A 124 3.27 -9.90 -22.10
N PHE A 125 3.35 -10.52 -20.91
CA PHE A 125 2.22 -10.64 -19.99
C PHE A 125 1.71 -9.29 -19.50
N GLY A 126 2.61 -8.34 -19.23
CA GLY A 126 2.24 -6.97 -18.90
C GLY A 126 1.44 -6.28 -20.01
N ILE A 127 1.83 -6.47 -21.28
CA ILE A 127 1.10 -5.94 -22.44
C ILE A 127 -0.30 -6.57 -22.53
N ILE A 128 -0.44 -7.88 -22.30
CA ILE A 128 -1.75 -8.55 -22.29
C ILE A 128 -2.66 -7.92 -21.23
N VAL A 129 -2.13 -7.61 -20.03
CA VAL A 129 -2.88 -6.88 -18.98
C VAL A 129 -3.30 -5.50 -19.48
N ILE A 130 -2.42 -4.75 -20.12
CA ILE A 130 -2.74 -3.41 -20.67
C ILE A 130 -3.85 -3.49 -21.72
N ILE A 131 -3.82 -4.49 -22.59
CA ILE A 131 -4.90 -4.71 -23.58
C ILE A 131 -6.23 -4.97 -22.86
N GLY A 132 -6.24 -5.83 -21.83
CA GLY A 132 -7.44 -6.08 -21.02
C GLY A 132 -7.97 -4.79 -20.34
N VAL A 133 -7.10 -4.00 -19.74
CA VAL A 133 -7.43 -2.71 -19.14
C VAL A 133 -7.97 -1.73 -20.17
N PHE A 134 -7.41 -1.68 -21.38
CA PHE A 134 -7.90 -0.84 -22.47
C PHE A 134 -9.33 -1.22 -22.89
N LEU A 135 -9.63 -2.52 -23.03
CA LEU A 135 -10.98 -2.99 -23.35
C LEU A 135 -12.00 -2.61 -22.26
N ILE A 136 -11.63 -2.76 -20.99
CA ILE A 136 -12.46 -2.34 -19.86
C ILE A 136 -12.68 -0.81 -19.91
N THR A 137 -11.63 -0.03 -20.17
CA THR A 137 -11.72 1.43 -20.25
C THR A 137 -12.67 1.88 -21.34
N GLN A 138 -12.68 1.22 -22.51
CA GLN A 138 -13.62 1.55 -23.59
C GLN A 138 -15.08 1.36 -23.19
N SER A 139 -15.40 0.30 -22.44
CA SER A 139 -16.77 0.04 -21.99
C SER A 139 -17.20 0.89 -20.78
N GLU A 140 -16.23 1.37 -19.98
CA GLU A 140 -16.47 2.05 -18.71
C GLU A 140 -15.89 3.48 -18.65
N ILE A 141 -15.85 4.16 -19.82
CA ILE A 141 -15.24 5.50 -19.96
C ILE A 141 -15.84 6.57 -19.03
N LYS A 142 -17.08 6.37 -18.58
CA LYS A 142 -17.73 7.23 -17.56
C LYS A 142 -16.95 7.30 -16.23
N TYR A 143 -16.09 6.31 -15.95
CA TYR A 143 -15.26 6.24 -14.77
C TYR A 143 -13.79 6.60 -15.01
N LEU A 144 -13.50 7.40 -16.04
CA LEU A 144 -12.13 7.74 -16.46
C LEU A 144 -11.23 8.22 -15.32
N ASN A 145 -11.75 9.07 -14.43
CA ASN A 145 -10.98 9.53 -13.26
C ASN A 145 -10.59 8.36 -12.33
N GLY A 146 -11.54 7.49 -12.01
CA GLY A 146 -11.27 6.28 -11.19
C GLY A 146 -10.27 5.35 -11.86
N ILE A 147 -10.34 5.20 -13.19
CA ILE A 147 -9.39 4.41 -13.99
C ILE A 147 -7.98 4.99 -13.88
N ILE A 148 -7.80 6.29 -14.09
CA ILE A 148 -6.50 6.97 -13.99
C ILE A 148 -5.93 6.82 -12.56
N LEU A 149 -6.77 7.02 -11.54
CA LEU A 149 -6.38 6.86 -10.14
C LEU A 149 -5.98 5.42 -9.81
N GLY A 150 -6.70 4.42 -10.33
CA GLY A 150 -6.39 2.99 -10.15
C GLY A 150 -5.05 2.60 -10.77
N ILE A 151 -4.77 3.08 -11.99
CA ILE A 151 -3.46 2.89 -12.65
C ILE A 151 -2.34 3.59 -11.88
N SER A 152 -2.57 4.83 -11.43
CA SER A 152 -1.60 5.58 -10.61
C SER A 152 -1.31 4.84 -9.30
N SER A 153 -2.34 4.29 -8.67
CA SER A 153 -2.23 3.47 -7.46
C SER A 153 -1.35 2.23 -7.69
N ALA A 154 -1.54 1.54 -8.82
CA ALA A 154 -0.72 0.39 -9.19
C ALA A 154 0.76 0.77 -9.36
N LEU A 155 1.04 1.91 -9.99
CA LEU A 155 2.41 2.43 -10.13
C LEU A 155 3.07 2.69 -8.78
N PHE A 156 2.39 3.43 -7.88
CA PHE A 156 2.90 3.71 -6.54
C PHE A 156 3.10 2.44 -5.71
N SER A 157 2.17 1.50 -5.78
CA SER A 157 2.28 0.21 -5.11
C SER A 157 3.49 -0.60 -5.58
N THR A 158 3.71 -0.63 -6.89
CA THR A 158 4.86 -1.33 -7.49
C THR A 158 6.19 -0.69 -7.07
N LEU A 159 6.29 0.64 -7.16
CA LEU A 159 7.48 1.38 -6.69
C LEU A 159 7.76 1.07 -5.22
N PHE A 160 6.73 1.14 -4.39
CA PHE A 160 6.82 0.83 -2.96
C PHE A 160 7.32 -0.59 -2.71
N ALA A 161 6.73 -1.60 -3.37
CA ALA A 161 7.10 -3.01 -3.20
C ALA A 161 8.57 -3.24 -3.58
N VAL A 162 9.00 -2.75 -4.74
CA VAL A 162 10.37 -2.92 -5.22
C VAL A 162 11.39 -2.24 -4.30
N ILE A 163 11.10 -1.02 -3.82
CA ILE A 163 11.96 -0.31 -2.87
C ILE A 163 12.06 -1.06 -1.54
N ASN A 164 10.94 -1.56 -1.02
CA ASN A 164 10.92 -2.33 0.22
C ASN A 164 11.66 -3.67 0.12
N GLY A 165 11.64 -4.31 -1.05
CA GLY A 165 12.44 -5.50 -1.32
C GLY A 165 13.95 -5.26 -1.12
N GLN A 166 14.43 -4.03 -1.36
CA GLN A 166 15.83 -3.67 -1.01
C GLN A 166 16.02 -3.40 0.49
N PHE A 167 15.05 -2.74 1.13
CA PHE A 167 15.17 -2.37 2.54
C PHE A 167 15.18 -3.59 3.46
N ILE A 168 14.35 -4.59 3.19
CA ILE A 168 14.20 -5.78 4.02
C ILE A 168 15.47 -6.64 4.08
N GLN A 169 16.38 -6.48 3.13
CA GLN A 169 17.67 -7.17 3.15
C GLN A 169 18.57 -6.69 4.30
N LYS A 170 18.36 -5.46 4.78
CA LYS A 170 19.24 -4.80 5.77
C LYS A 170 18.53 -4.45 7.08
N HIS A 171 17.21 -4.34 7.06
CA HIS A 171 16.42 -3.84 8.19
C HIS A 171 15.23 -4.78 8.46
N SER A 172 14.72 -4.78 9.69
CA SER A 172 13.51 -5.56 10.01
C SER A 172 12.25 -4.92 9.42
N ALA A 173 11.31 -5.76 8.96
CA ALA A 173 10.04 -5.31 8.41
C ALA A 173 9.33 -4.32 9.33
N THR A 174 9.28 -4.62 10.64
CA THR A 174 8.61 -3.76 11.64
C THR A 174 9.23 -2.37 11.73
N VAL A 175 10.56 -2.24 11.65
CA VAL A 175 11.25 -0.93 11.68
C VAL A 175 10.97 -0.16 10.41
N ILE A 176 11.06 -0.80 9.26
CA ILE A 176 10.75 -0.19 7.96
C ILE A 176 9.33 0.38 8.00
N SER A 177 8.34 -0.48 8.25
CA SER A 177 6.92 -0.12 8.23
C SER A 177 6.56 0.96 9.26
N PHE A 178 7.19 0.94 10.44
CA PHE A 178 6.99 1.96 11.46
C PHE A 178 7.39 3.36 10.96
N TYR A 179 8.60 3.49 10.40
CA TYR A 179 9.04 4.78 9.85
C TYR A 179 8.21 5.22 8.65
N GLU A 180 7.81 4.31 7.78
CA GLU A 180 6.95 4.61 6.64
C GLU A 180 5.59 5.13 7.08
N PHE A 181 4.98 4.56 8.13
CA PHE A 181 3.69 5.03 8.61
C PHE A 181 3.78 6.37 9.31
N ILE A 182 4.81 6.61 10.13
CA ILE A 182 5.04 7.95 10.71
C ILE A 182 5.23 9.00 9.61
N SER A 183 6.01 8.66 8.61
CA SER A 183 6.25 9.53 7.45
C SER A 183 4.95 9.83 6.70
N GLY A 184 4.16 8.81 6.40
CA GLY A 184 2.89 8.99 5.73
C GLY A 184 1.92 9.86 6.53
N VAL A 185 1.81 9.64 7.85
CA VAL A 185 0.99 10.49 8.72
C VAL A 185 1.50 11.93 8.71
N ALA A 186 2.82 12.15 8.81
CA ALA A 186 3.40 13.48 8.77
C ALA A 186 3.12 14.18 7.43
N PHE A 187 3.33 13.48 6.32
CA PHE A 187 3.03 13.99 4.97
C PHE A 187 1.55 14.35 4.82
N LEU A 188 0.64 13.46 5.20
CA LEU A 188 -0.79 13.70 5.11
C LEU A 188 -1.25 14.82 6.04
N SER A 189 -0.67 14.93 7.24
CA SER A 189 -0.97 16.03 8.15
C SER A 189 -0.58 17.37 7.56
N LEU A 190 0.60 17.47 6.94
CA LEU A 190 1.01 18.68 6.23
C LEU A 190 0.10 18.98 5.03
N PHE A 191 -0.25 17.95 4.27
CA PHE A 191 -1.16 18.10 3.14
C PHE A 191 -2.53 18.62 3.57
N ILE A 192 -3.12 18.06 4.63
CA ILE A 192 -4.41 18.48 5.18
C ILE A 192 -4.33 19.93 5.67
N LEU A 193 -3.25 20.32 6.36
CA LEU A 193 -3.07 21.68 6.86
C LEU A 193 -2.96 22.72 5.74
N ILE A 194 -2.25 22.40 4.66
CA ILE A 194 -1.96 23.35 3.58
C ILE A 194 -3.07 23.40 2.54
N PHE A 195 -3.60 22.25 2.13
CA PHE A 195 -4.47 22.14 0.95
C PHE A 195 -5.92 21.76 1.26
N ASN A 196 -6.21 21.26 2.45
CA ASN A 196 -7.56 20.75 2.79
C ASN A 196 -8.24 21.56 3.92
N GLY A 197 -7.81 22.78 4.15
CA GLY A 197 -8.42 23.68 5.15
C GLY A 197 -8.13 23.31 6.61
N GLY A 198 -7.17 22.41 6.86
CA GLY A 198 -6.75 21.98 8.19
C GLY A 198 -7.65 20.89 8.79
N PHE A 199 -7.34 20.54 10.05
CA PHE A 199 -8.11 19.61 10.85
C PHE A 199 -9.32 20.32 11.46
N ASN A 200 -10.47 20.24 10.81
CA ASN A 200 -11.73 20.80 11.32
C ASN A 200 -12.48 19.76 12.18
N THR A 201 -13.55 20.20 12.85
CA THR A 201 -14.36 19.32 13.72
C THR A 201 -14.93 18.13 12.95
N ALA A 202 -15.35 18.31 11.69
CA ALA A 202 -15.90 17.24 10.87
C ALA A 202 -14.89 16.13 10.56
N PHE A 203 -13.58 16.46 10.54
CA PHE A 203 -12.53 15.46 10.38
C PHE A 203 -12.54 14.41 11.51
N PHE A 204 -12.93 14.78 12.73
CA PHE A 204 -12.92 13.91 13.91
C PHE A 204 -14.28 13.29 14.25
N ILE A 205 -15.34 13.66 13.53
CA ILE A 205 -16.67 13.09 13.73
C ILE A 205 -16.85 11.91 12.76
N LEU A 206 -16.67 10.69 13.27
CA LEU A 206 -16.88 9.45 12.54
C LEU A 206 -18.03 8.66 13.13
N SER A 207 -18.74 7.92 12.29
CA SER A 207 -19.75 6.97 12.74
C SER A 207 -19.11 5.80 13.51
N ASN A 208 -19.91 5.10 14.33
CA ASN A 208 -19.41 3.90 15.03
C ASN A 208 -18.99 2.80 14.04
N SER A 209 -19.68 2.69 12.90
CA SER A 209 -19.31 1.75 11.83
C SER A 209 -17.99 2.11 11.19
N ASP A 210 -17.73 3.40 10.91
CA ASP A 210 -16.45 3.85 10.36
C ASP A 210 -15.29 3.52 11.32
N TRP A 211 -15.46 3.76 12.64
CA TRP A 211 -14.45 3.40 13.63
C TRP A 211 -14.16 1.91 13.65
N LEU A 212 -15.19 1.05 13.58
CA LEU A 212 -15.02 -0.40 13.54
C LEU A 212 -14.27 -0.83 12.27
N TYR A 213 -14.70 -0.35 11.11
CA TYR A 213 -14.07 -0.69 9.83
C TYR A 213 -12.64 -0.16 9.73
N LEU A 214 -12.37 1.07 10.20
CA LEU A 214 -11.03 1.63 10.28
C LEU A 214 -10.13 0.81 11.20
N PHE A 215 -10.63 0.37 12.36
CA PHE A 215 -9.83 -0.43 13.28
C PHE A 215 -9.47 -1.79 12.67
N ILE A 216 -10.41 -2.48 12.02
CA ILE A 216 -10.15 -3.74 11.31
C ILE A 216 -9.15 -3.50 10.17
N LEU A 217 -9.38 -2.48 9.36
CA LEU A 217 -8.51 -2.11 8.25
C LEU A 217 -7.08 -1.78 8.71
N ALA A 218 -6.94 -1.00 9.78
CA ALA A 218 -5.65 -0.57 10.31
C ALA A 218 -4.90 -1.69 11.06
N SER A 219 -5.59 -2.54 11.82
CA SER A 219 -4.95 -3.60 12.59
C SER A 219 -4.62 -4.83 11.75
N ILE A 220 -5.61 -5.40 11.07
CA ILE A 220 -5.47 -6.68 10.34
C ILE A 220 -4.91 -6.43 8.94
N CYS A 221 -5.61 -5.60 8.14
CA CYS A 221 -5.24 -5.38 6.74
C CYS A 221 -4.07 -4.40 6.57
N THR A 222 -3.59 -3.78 7.66
CA THR A 222 -2.46 -2.85 7.60
C THR A 222 -1.33 -3.29 8.54
N ALA A 223 -1.47 -3.13 9.86
CA ALA A 223 -0.34 -3.38 10.76
C ALA A 223 0.20 -4.81 10.63
N TYR A 224 -0.67 -5.81 10.71
CA TYR A 224 -0.27 -7.21 10.57
C TYR A 224 0.13 -7.56 9.14
N ALA A 225 -0.74 -7.31 8.16
CA ALA A 225 -0.52 -7.72 6.78
C ALA A 225 0.70 -7.01 6.17
N PHE A 226 0.94 -5.76 6.52
CA PHE A 226 2.05 -4.97 6.00
C PHE A 226 3.41 -5.48 6.53
N ILE A 227 3.53 -5.71 7.84
CA ILE A 227 4.73 -6.34 8.43
C ILE A 227 4.95 -7.72 7.79
N GLY A 228 3.89 -8.49 7.63
CA GLY A 228 3.94 -9.81 7.00
C GLY A 228 4.42 -9.75 5.56
N SER A 229 3.86 -8.86 4.75
CA SER A 229 4.21 -8.68 3.33
C SER A 229 5.67 -8.27 3.17
N VAL A 230 6.12 -7.25 3.89
CA VAL A 230 7.52 -6.80 3.84
C VAL A 230 8.46 -7.92 4.33
N LYS A 231 8.08 -8.70 5.36
CA LYS A 231 8.87 -9.84 5.83
C LYS A 231 9.00 -10.94 4.78
N VAL A 232 7.92 -11.26 4.07
CA VAL A 232 7.91 -12.30 3.04
C VAL A 232 8.79 -11.93 1.85
N MET A 233 8.93 -10.64 1.49
CA MET A 233 9.84 -10.15 0.44
C MET A 233 11.31 -10.52 0.69
N LYS A 234 11.69 -10.90 1.90
CA LYS A 234 13.03 -11.42 2.20
C LYS A 234 13.29 -12.80 1.58
N TYR A 235 12.23 -13.56 1.37
CA TYR A 235 12.28 -14.98 0.94
C TYR A 235 11.71 -15.19 -0.46
N ILE A 236 10.83 -14.30 -0.88
CA ILE A 236 10.14 -14.34 -2.18
C ILE A 236 10.29 -12.92 -2.76
N SER A 237 10.87 -12.83 -3.96
CA SER A 237 10.98 -11.55 -4.69
C SER A 237 9.60 -10.91 -4.89
N PRO A 238 9.50 -9.58 -4.79
CA PRO A 238 8.25 -8.86 -5.05
C PRO A 238 7.69 -9.15 -6.42
#